data_65053b32614297ec16b2baf1ef8b727f
#
_entry.id   65053b32614297ec16b2baf1ef8b727f
#
_cell.length_a   1.000
_cell.length_b   1.000
_cell.length_c   1.000
_cell.angle_alpha   90.00
_cell.angle_beta   90.00
_cell.angle_gamma   90.00
#
_symmetry.space_group_name_H-M   'P 1'
#
loop_
_entity.id
_entity.type
_entity.pdbx_description
1 polymer ?
#
loop_
_entity_poly.entity_id
_entity_poly.type
_entity_poly.pdbx_seq_one_letter_code
_entity_poly.pdbx_strand_id
1 'polypeptide(L)'
;MLQRRFWGIFCFAIFLFLFPTIGSAETSGDYEYTINGNEATITDYTGQSTDITIPTTLGTNNEYTVTAIGNGAFKSKRLTNVTIPNTVITIGDGAFTINSLEQLVLPNSVQTIGRNSFSVNKLEKITYSTALKNIPSQAFLANNLKTVTTPATVESIDASAFENNFITNITIQNPNLQMAYQAFAAQTVLSTLIVPSNHTLPIENYIQFQDASAHLTTDNLFITDLANGITYNQAEKALNFSAEPLESTFSLFTGTNRFDSYYDISEYGPSGKPFIYFKYTKPVLVSYKDASGNELATSTRLDGSIGENYVTTPKIIDGYTLKETPGNATGQFSETLQNVTYIYEKTAVQNGTVTVKYQDESGKTLAKDTVLTGEVNNTYQTKSKDIAGYKLQKVEGNESATFSTTPATVTYIYEKIANSDNTNTNGEMTDNTTLSTNDTVISSEATKKVDKNTSNILPTTGDSKDALFFALGSLLTLLSTSFFFFKRS
;
A
#
# COMPACT_ATOMS: atom_id res chain seq x y z
N MET A 1 -44.71 105.40 -7.53
CA MET A 1 -44.71 105.31 -9.02
C MET A 1 -44.29 103.95 -9.38
N LEU A 2 -45.01 103.26 -10.16
CA LEU A 2 -45.03 102.00 -10.83
C LEU A 2 -44.25 100.86 -10.17
N GLN A 3 -45.00 99.98 -9.54
CA GLN A 3 -44.62 98.55 -9.28
C GLN A 3 -44.74 97.76 -10.55
N ARG A 4 -43.66 96.97 -10.92
CA ARG A 4 -43.76 95.87 -11.88
C ARG A 4 -43.56 94.56 -11.12
N ARG A 5 -44.68 93.81 -11.07
CA ARG A 5 -44.71 92.41 -10.57
C ARG A 5 -44.09 91.52 -11.67
N PHE A 6 -43.04 90.79 -11.31
CA PHE A 6 -42.53 89.64 -12.09
C PHE A 6 -43.06 88.35 -11.49
N TRP A 7 -43.88 87.66 -12.26
CA TRP A 7 -44.28 86.29 -12.01
C TRP A 7 -43.19 85.38 -12.51
N GLY A 8 -42.44 84.73 -11.60
CA GLY A 8 -41.53 83.64 -11.91
C GLY A 8 -42.29 82.32 -11.87
N ILE A 9 -42.40 81.67 -13.04
CA ILE A 9 -42.92 80.31 -13.16
C ILE A 9 -41.80 79.39 -12.68
N PHE A 10 -42.02 78.78 -11.52
CA PHE A 10 -41.15 77.70 -11.02
C PHE A 10 -41.52 76.40 -11.72
N CYS A 11 -40.80 76.04 -12.75
CA CYS A 11 -40.84 74.69 -13.31
C CYS A 11 -40.18 73.71 -12.30
N PHE A 12 -40.97 72.96 -11.60
CA PHE A 12 -40.55 71.84 -10.79
C PHE A 12 -40.23 70.68 -11.73
N ALA A 13 -38.96 70.55 -12.13
CA ALA A 13 -38.54 69.35 -12.81
C ALA A 13 -38.51 68.20 -11.76
N ILE A 14 -39.52 67.33 -11.84
CA ILE A 14 -39.54 66.10 -11.07
C ILE A 14 -38.47 65.22 -11.68
N PHE A 15 -37.30 65.17 -11.09
CA PHE A 15 -36.30 64.15 -11.34
C PHE A 15 -36.85 62.83 -10.74
N LEU A 16 -37.49 62.03 -11.58
CA LEU A 16 -37.80 60.65 -11.22
C LEU A 16 -36.47 59.90 -11.10
N PHE A 17 -35.95 59.80 -9.90
CA PHE A 17 -34.92 58.84 -9.58
C PHE A 17 -35.56 57.46 -9.74
N LEU A 18 -35.33 56.81 -10.88
CA LEU A 18 -35.51 55.38 -11.07
C LEU A 18 -34.47 54.69 -10.17
N PHE A 19 -34.86 54.50 -8.89
CA PHE A 19 -34.21 53.51 -8.07
C PHE A 19 -34.51 52.16 -8.74
N PRO A 20 -33.51 51.33 -9.01
CA PRO A 20 -33.81 49.99 -9.42
C PRO A 20 -34.63 49.36 -8.29
N THR A 21 -35.88 49.06 -8.57
CA THR A 21 -36.72 48.28 -7.65
C THR A 21 -36.00 46.94 -7.46
N ILE A 22 -35.49 46.75 -6.26
CA ILE A 22 -35.08 45.40 -5.83
C ILE A 22 -36.35 44.57 -5.95
N GLY A 23 -36.44 43.67 -6.91
CA GLY A 23 -37.60 42.84 -7.15
C GLY A 23 -37.96 42.10 -5.85
N SER A 24 -39.24 42.18 -5.46
CA SER A 24 -39.74 41.33 -4.37
C SER A 24 -39.54 39.87 -4.77
N ALA A 25 -39.24 39.00 -3.77
CA ALA A 25 -39.21 37.57 -3.99
C ALA A 25 -40.61 37.09 -4.37
N GLU A 26 -40.72 36.44 -5.53
CA GLU A 26 -41.95 35.82 -6.04
C GLU A 26 -41.85 34.31 -5.87
N THR A 27 -42.99 33.62 -5.89
CA THR A 27 -43.03 32.14 -5.83
C THR A 27 -43.81 31.56 -7.02
N SER A 28 -43.31 30.49 -7.61
CA SER A 28 -43.98 29.69 -8.63
C SER A 28 -43.69 28.20 -8.44
N GLY A 29 -44.71 27.47 -7.95
CA GLY A 29 -44.52 26.09 -7.54
C GLY A 29 -43.46 25.97 -6.42
N ASP A 30 -42.46 25.16 -6.64
CA ASP A 30 -41.36 24.91 -5.68
C ASP A 30 -40.21 25.95 -5.79
N TYR A 31 -40.34 27.00 -6.55
CA TYR A 31 -39.27 27.95 -6.81
C TYR A 31 -39.61 29.35 -6.27
N GLU A 32 -38.65 29.92 -5.53
CA GLU A 32 -38.60 31.36 -5.25
C GLU A 32 -37.73 32.04 -6.29
N TYR A 33 -38.11 33.21 -6.75
CA TYR A 33 -37.38 33.93 -7.78
C TYR A 33 -37.56 35.45 -7.65
N THR A 34 -36.66 36.19 -8.28
CA THR A 34 -36.76 37.63 -8.46
C THR A 34 -36.86 37.95 -9.94
N ILE A 35 -37.47 39.09 -10.27
CA ILE A 35 -37.77 39.50 -11.64
C ILE A 35 -36.91 40.70 -12.01
N ASN A 36 -36.39 40.72 -13.24
CA ASN A 36 -35.78 41.87 -13.88
C ASN A 36 -36.30 41.97 -15.33
N GLY A 37 -37.26 42.83 -15.60
CA GLY A 37 -37.96 42.88 -16.87
C GLY A 37 -38.74 41.59 -17.12
N ASN A 38 -38.42 40.86 -18.20
CA ASN A 38 -38.98 39.55 -18.53
C ASN A 38 -38.10 38.36 -18.07
N GLU A 39 -37.06 38.64 -17.32
CA GLU A 39 -36.10 37.61 -16.85
C GLU A 39 -36.35 37.27 -15.37
N ALA A 40 -36.24 35.98 -15.06
CA ALA A 40 -36.32 35.45 -13.72
C ALA A 40 -34.96 34.93 -13.27
N THR A 41 -34.58 35.23 -12.03
CA THR A 41 -33.48 34.64 -11.29
C THR A 41 -34.06 33.78 -10.17
N ILE A 42 -33.83 32.45 -10.22
CA ILE A 42 -34.23 31.55 -9.11
C ILE A 42 -33.35 31.86 -7.92
N THR A 43 -33.98 32.13 -6.75
CA THR A 43 -33.28 32.47 -5.51
C THR A 43 -33.34 31.37 -4.47
N ASP A 44 -34.38 30.51 -4.48
CA ASP A 44 -34.43 29.30 -3.66
C ASP A 44 -35.30 28.21 -4.31
N TYR A 45 -35.03 26.96 -3.90
CA TYR A 45 -35.85 25.79 -4.19
C TYR A 45 -36.42 25.23 -2.88
N THR A 46 -37.72 25.24 -2.77
CA THR A 46 -38.48 24.81 -1.55
C THR A 46 -39.05 23.39 -1.68
N GLY A 47 -38.95 22.79 -2.88
CA GLY A 47 -39.43 21.43 -3.17
C GLY A 47 -38.66 20.33 -2.42
N GLN A 48 -39.23 19.12 -2.45
CA GLN A 48 -38.67 17.96 -1.78
C GLN A 48 -38.08 16.94 -2.77
N SER A 49 -38.25 17.15 -4.10
CA SER A 49 -37.68 16.26 -5.10
C SER A 49 -36.16 16.38 -5.14
N THR A 50 -35.48 15.24 -5.26
CA THR A 50 -34.01 15.16 -5.37
C THR A 50 -33.56 15.05 -6.84
N ASP A 51 -34.48 14.79 -7.76
CA ASP A 51 -34.29 14.78 -9.20
C ASP A 51 -35.20 15.85 -9.81
N ILE A 52 -34.61 16.89 -10.37
CA ILE A 52 -35.37 18.06 -10.83
C ILE A 52 -34.98 18.48 -12.25
N THR A 53 -35.97 19.01 -12.95
CA THR A 53 -35.76 19.79 -14.17
C THR A 53 -36.12 21.24 -13.85
N ILE A 54 -35.14 22.14 -13.95
CA ILE A 54 -35.36 23.57 -13.76
C ILE A 54 -36.25 24.07 -14.92
N PRO A 55 -37.36 24.79 -14.64
CA PRO A 55 -38.25 25.27 -15.67
C PRO A 55 -37.58 26.36 -16.52
N THR A 56 -37.99 26.47 -17.79
CA THR A 56 -37.54 27.55 -18.69
C THR A 56 -38.18 28.90 -18.39
N THR A 57 -39.38 28.86 -17.78
CA THR A 57 -40.17 30.05 -17.42
C THR A 57 -40.80 29.89 -16.03
N LEU A 58 -41.08 31.02 -15.40
CA LEU A 58 -41.78 31.13 -14.10
C LEU A 58 -42.88 32.18 -14.19
N GLY A 59 -43.67 32.28 -13.15
CA GLY A 59 -44.84 33.18 -13.06
C GLY A 59 -46.14 32.43 -13.35
N THR A 60 -47.28 33.10 -13.02
CA THR A 60 -48.60 32.51 -13.14
C THR A 60 -48.96 32.08 -14.58
N ASN A 61 -48.47 32.82 -15.53
CA ASN A 61 -48.71 32.57 -16.98
C ASN A 61 -47.38 32.19 -17.71
N ASN A 62 -46.33 31.80 -16.98
CA ASN A 62 -44.99 31.52 -17.55
C ASN A 62 -44.40 32.76 -18.28
N GLU A 63 -44.64 33.95 -17.77
CA GLU A 63 -44.24 35.20 -18.39
C GLU A 63 -42.78 35.58 -18.22
N TYR A 64 -42.06 34.96 -17.27
CA TYR A 64 -40.67 35.29 -16.97
C TYR A 64 -39.75 34.17 -17.39
N THR A 65 -38.80 34.43 -18.28
CA THR A 65 -37.78 33.47 -18.72
C THR A 65 -36.72 33.29 -17.60
N VAL A 66 -36.44 32.04 -17.24
CA VAL A 66 -35.38 31.75 -16.26
C VAL A 66 -34.02 31.86 -16.98
N THR A 67 -33.32 32.96 -16.69
CA THR A 67 -31.99 33.25 -17.26
C THR A 67 -30.86 33.10 -16.25
N ALA A 68 -31.19 33.05 -14.95
CA ALA A 68 -30.18 32.95 -13.91
C ALA A 68 -30.61 32.04 -12.74
N ILE A 69 -29.63 31.40 -12.15
CA ILE A 69 -29.72 30.69 -10.91
C ILE A 69 -28.92 31.51 -9.89
N GLY A 70 -29.58 31.97 -8.84
CA GLY A 70 -29.01 32.85 -7.82
C GLY A 70 -28.04 32.16 -6.87
N ASN A 71 -27.37 32.97 -6.04
CA ASN A 71 -26.44 32.48 -5.05
C ASN A 71 -27.13 31.54 -4.05
N GLY A 72 -26.60 30.33 -3.88
CA GLY A 72 -27.11 29.33 -2.97
C GLY A 72 -28.52 28.79 -3.24
N ALA A 73 -29.12 29.06 -4.39
CA ALA A 73 -30.51 28.73 -4.71
C ALA A 73 -30.88 27.25 -4.50
N PHE A 74 -29.97 26.35 -4.76
CA PHE A 74 -30.14 24.92 -4.55
C PHE A 74 -29.15 24.35 -3.51
N LYS A 75 -28.62 25.17 -2.64
CA LYS A 75 -27.67 24.74 -1.61
C LYS A 75 -28.32 23.76 -0.63
N SER A 76 -27.66 22.62 -0.36
CA SER A 76 -28.09 21.62 0.64
C SER A 76 -29.50 21.04 0.41
N LYS A 77 -29.95 20.96 -0.84
CA LYS A 77 -31.29 20.43 -1.20
C LYS A 77 -31.28 18.91 -1.44
N ARG A 78 -30.15 18.22 -1.21
CA ARG A 78 -29.98 16.77 -1.39
C ARG A 78 -30.21 16.29 -2.85
N LEU A 79 -30.01 17.17 -3.82
CA LEU A 79 -30.21 16.84 -5.23
C LEU A 79 -29.27 15.72 -5.65
N THR A 80 -29.83 14.71 -6.35
CA THR A 80 -29.09 13.62 -6.99
C THR A 80 -28.95 13.84 -8.49
N ASN A 81 -29.88 14.58 -9.08
CA ASN A 81 -29.85 14.95 -10.50
C ASN A 81 -30.45 16.35 -10.71
N VAL A 82 -29.94 17.09 -11.68
CA VAL A 82 -30.49 18.37 -12.11
C VAL A 82 -30.37 18.55 -13.62
N THR A 83 -31.47 18.88 -14.26
CA THR A 83 -31.49 19.32 -15.66
C THR A 83 -31.57 20.84 -15.71
N ILE A 84 -30.52 21.50 -16.24
CA ILE A 84 -30.43 22.94 -16.39
C ILE A 84 -30.88 23.28 -17.82
N PRO A 85 -31.89 24.18 -17.99
CA PRO A 85 -32.42 24.50 -19.32
C PRO A 85 -31.47 25.43 -20.11
N ASN A 86 -31.62 25.44 -21.44
CA ASN A 86 -30.84 26.29 -22.35
C ASN A 86 -31.14 27.79 -22.25
N THR A 87 -32.06 28.19 -21.40
CA THR A 87 -32.36 29.60 -21.08
C THR A 87 -31.41 30.20 -20.04
N VAL A 88 -30.76 29.32 -19.22
CA VAL A 88 -29.87 29.76 -18.14
C VAL A 88 -28.54 30.23 -18.72
N ILE A 89 -28.16 31.45 -18.38
CA ILE A 89 -26.93 32.15 -18.80
C ILE A 89 -25.93 32.17 -17.62
N THR A 90 -26.43 32.37 -16.38
CA THR A 90 -25.59 32.53 -15.19
C THR A 90 -26.00 31.59 -14.07
N ILE A 91 -25.00 31.06 -13.36
CA ILE A 91 -25.17 30.26 -12.15
C ILE A 91 -24.36 30.93 -11.04
N GLY A 92 -25.02 31.28 -9.94
CA GLY A 92 -24.43 32.06 -8.85
C GLY A 92 -23.49 31.28 -7.92
N ASP A 93 -22.92 32.02 -6.95
CA ASP A 93 -22.00 31.46 -5.95
C ASP A 93 -22.71 30.40 -5.10
N GLY A 94 -22.08 29.23 -4.93
CA GLY A 94 -22.60 28.15 -4.11
C GLY A 94 -23.96 27.59 -4.55
N ALA A 95 -24.43 27.88 -5.76
CA ALA A 95 -25.79 27.60 -6.19
C ALA A 95 -26.24 26.15 -5.99
N PHE A 96 -25.36 25.18 -6.21
CA PHE A 96 -25.62 23.74 -6.01
C PHE A 96 -24.68 23.10 -4.99
N THR A 97 -24.06 23.87 -4.10
CA THR A 97 -23.14 23.32 -3.10
C THR A 97 -23.85 22.40 -2.10
N ILE A 98 -23.13 21.37 -1.61
CA ILE A 98 -23.62 20.40 -0.62
C ILE A 98 -24.88 19.66 -1.13
N ASN A 99 -24.73 18.98 -2.26
CA ASN A 99 -25.75 18.08 -2.81
C ASN A 99 -25.13 16.67 -3.05
N SER A 100 -25.79 15.83 -3.82
CA SER A 100 -25.35 14.48 -4.19
C SER A 100 -25.35 14.27 -5.70
N LEU A 101 -25.08 15.33 -6.48
CA LEU A 101 -25.04 15.26 -7.95
C LEU A 101 -23.87 14.35 -8.39
N GLU A 102 -24.17 13.38 -9.26
CA GLU A 102 -23.17 12.45 -9.81
C GLU A 102 -22.68 12.88 -11.20
N GLN A 103 -23.51 13.59 -11.94
CA GLN A 103 -23.20 14.12 -13.26
C GLN A 103 -23.66 15.57 -13.39
N LEU A 104 -22.96 16.34 -14.19
CA LEU A 104 -23.31 17.71 -14.51
C LEU A 104 -23.21 17.94 -16.02
N VAL A 105 -24.29 18.49 -16.57
CA VAL A 105 -24.31 19.00 -17.95
C VAL A 105 -24.61 20.49 -17.89
N LEU A 106 -23.63 21.33 -18.23
CA LEU A 106 -23.81 22.76 -18.43
C LEU A 106 -24.25 23.00 -19.86
N PRO A 107 -25.48 23.50 -20.10
CA PRO A 107 -25.92 23.83 -21.47
C PRO A 107 -25.06 24.95 -22.06
N ASN A 108 -24.96 24.99 -23.40
CA ASN A 108 -24.11 25.96 -24.09
C ASN A 108 -24.51 27.43 -23.90
N SER A 109 -25.68 27.69 -23.34
CA SER A 109 -26.12 29.03 -22.93
C SER A 109 -25.38 29.55 -21.69
N VAL A 110 -24.86 28.65 -20.80
CA VAL A 110 -24.18 29.04 -19.57
C VAL A 110 -22.82 29.67 -19.88
N GLN A 111 -22.71 30.95 -19.61
CA GLN A 111 -21.48 31.75 -19.81
C GLN A 111 -20.66 31.86 -18.53
N THR A 112 -21.32 31.88 -17.36
CA THR A 112 -20.66 32.05 -16.08
C THR A 112 -21.23 31.09 -15.03
N ILE A 113 -20.34 30.56 -14.22
CA ILE A 113 -20.64 29.85 -12.99
C ILE A 113 -19.95 30.57 -11.83
N GLY A 114 -20.51 30.51 -10.63
CA GLY A 114 -20.00 31.21 -9.44
C GLY A 114 -18.99 30.36 -8.66
N ARG A 115 -18.37 31.00 -7.66
CA ARG A 115 -17.48 30.32 -6.71
C ARG A 115 -18.26 29.26 -5.94
N ASN A 116 -17.62 28.11 -5.65
CA ASN A 116 -18.25 26.98 -4.94
C ASN A 116 -19.55 26.46 -5.59
N SER A 117 -19.90 26.83 -6.82
CA SER A 117 -21.21 26.57 -7.42
C SER A 117 -21.64 25.11 -7.39
N PHE A 118 -20.72 24.17 -7.53
CA PHE A 118 -20.93 22.72 -7.49
C PHE A 118 -20.02 22.01 -6.49
N SER A 119 -19.53 22.73 -5.48
CA SER A 119 -18.66 22.14 -4.46
C SER A 119 -19.40 21.15 -3.58
N VAL A 120 -18.69 20.18 -3.01
CA VAL A 120 -19.24 19.18 -2.08
C VAL A 120 -20.43 18.44 -2.70
N ASN A 121 -20.17 17.76 -3.80
CA ASN A 121 -21.08 16.85 -4.50
C ASN A 121 -20.39 15.49 -4.71
N LYS A 122 -20.97 14.66 -5.57
CA LYS A 122 -20.43 13.34 -5.96
C LYS A 122 -20.09 13.28 -7.45
N LEU A 123 -19.80 14.42 -8.08
CA LEU A 123 -19.61 14.50 -9.52
C LEU A 123 -18.46 13.58 -9.98
N GLU A 124 -18.79 12.66 -10.88
CA GLU A 124 -17.84 11.80 -11.57
C GLU A 124 -17.54 12.31 -12.97
N LYS A 125 -18.48 13.09 -13.55
CA LYS A 125 -18.40 13.62 -14.92
C LYS A 125 -18.99 15.02 -15.03
N ILE A 126 -18.30 15.86 -15.81
CA ILE A 126 -18.77 17.20 -16.19
C ILE A 126 -18.77 17.32 -17.71
N THR A 127 -19.88 17.82 -18.24
CA THR A 127 -19.96 18.35 -19.62
C THR A 127 -20.02 19.85 -19.53
N TYR A 128 -18.98 20.51 -20.03
CA TYR A 128 -18.87 21.98 -19.95
C TYR A 128 -19.63 22.66 -21.06
N SER A 129 -20.14 23.87 -20.77
CA SER A 129 -20.61 24.80 -21.78
C SER A 129 -19.46 25.27 -22.69
N THR A 130 -19.71 25.35 -23.98
CA THR A 130 -18.75 25.96 -24.94
C THR A 130 -18.68 27.49 -24.83
N ALA A 131 -19.59 28.13 -24.08
CA ALA A 131 -19.54 29.56 -23.80
C ALA A 131 -18.78 29.89 -22.50
N LEU A 132 -18.43 28.88 -21.67
CA LEU A 132 -17.74 29.09 -20.42
C LEU A 132 -16.29 29.53 -20.68
N LYS A 133 -15.89 30.64 -20.02
CA LYS A 133 -14.54 31.22 -20.14
C LYS A 133 -13.70 31.04 -18.90
N ASN A 134 -14.31 30.96 -17.72
CA ASN A 134 -13.62 30.82 -16.44
C ASN A 134 -14.22 29.69 -15.62
N ILE A 135 -13.36 28.89 -14.99
CA ILE A 135 -13.76 27.96 -13.92
C ILE A 135 -13.33 28.61 -12.60
N PRO A 136 -14.29 29.17 -11.83
CA PRO A 136 -13.98 29.96 -10.67
C PRO A 136 -13.50 29.14 -9.46
N SER A 137 -12.99 29.87 -8.48
CA SER A 137 -12.45 29.29 -7.27
C SER A 137 -13.43 28.32 -6.60
N GLN A 138 -12.91 27.11 -6.28
CA GLN A 138 -13.67 26.07 -5.58
C GLN A 138 -14.93 25.56 -6.31
N ALA A 139 -15.13 25.87 -7.59
CA ALA A 139 -16.35 25.51 -8.32
C ALA A 139 -16.71 24.03 -8.23
N PHE A 140 -15.70 23.15 -8.29
CA PHE A 140 -15.83 21.69 -8.23
C PHE A 140 -15.04 21.07 -7.07
N LEU A 141 -14.81 21.83 -6.01
CA LEU A 141 -14.13 21.37 -4.79
C LEU A 141 -14.87 20.18 -4.18
N ALA A 142 -14.15 19.17 -3.73
CA ALA A 142 -14.68 18.00 -3.02
C ALA A 142 -15.79 17.27 -3.80
N ASN A 143 -15.40 16.68 -4.91
CA ASN A 143 -16.20 15.81 -5.77
C ASN A 143 -15.50 14.46 -6.01
N ASN A 144 -16.04 13.61 -6.90
CA ASN A 144 -15.52 12.28 -7.22
C ASN A 144 -14.85 12.21 -8.61
N LEU A 145 -14.42 13.34 -9.14
CA LEU A 145 -13.82 13.41 -10.49
C LEU A 145 -12.51 12.60 -10.54
N LYS A 146 -12.38 11.72 -11.53
CA LYS A 146 -11.15 10.97 -11.83
C LYS A 146 -10.42 11.53 -13.04
N THR A 147 -11.19 12.15 -13.95
CA THR A 147 -10.69 12.76 -15.17
C THR A 147 -11.29 14.15 -15.33
N VAL A 148 -10.49 15.07 -15.85
CA VAL A 148 -10.94 16.41 -16.22
C VAL A 148 -10.45 16.71 -17.63
N THR A 149 -11.37 17.12 -18.49
CA THR A 149 -11.04 17.67 -19.82
C THR A 149 -11.65 19.06 -19.91
N THR A 150 -10.81 20.08 -19.90
CA THR A 150 -11.27 21.46 -20.06
C THR A 150 -11.33 21.84 -21.53
N PRO A 151 -12.44 22.42 -22.02
CA PRO A 151 -12.55 22.83 -23.41
C PRO A 151 -11.59 23.97 -23.75
N ALA A 152 -11.26 24.11 -25.05
CA ALA A 152 -10.38 25.16 -25.52
C ALA A 152 -10.91 26.61 -25.32
N THR A 153 -12.19 26.72 -24.98
CA THR A 153 -12.85 28.02 -24.68
C THR A 153 -12.56 28.54 -23.30
N VAL A 154 -12.13 27.67 -22.36
CA VAL A 154 -11.80 28.08 -20.99
C VAL A 154 -10.43 28.78 -21.00
N GLU A 155 -10.44 30.02 -20.52
CA GLU A 155 -9.28 30.92 -20.50
C GLU A 155 -8.60 30.95 -19.13
N SER A 156 -9.35 30.62 -18.05
CA SER A 156 -8.77 30.55 -16.70
C SER A 156 -9.42 29.49 -15.81
N ILE A 157 -8.58 28.96 -14.91
CA ILE A 157 -9.01 28.09 -13.80
C ILE A 157 -8.48 28.72 -12.51
N ASP A 158 -9.38 29.08 -11.62
CA ASP A 158 -9.05 29.78 -10.39
C ASP A 158 -8.60 28.82 -9.26
N ALA A 159 -8.16 29.39 -8.13
CA ALA A 159 -7.60 28.64 -7.03
C ALA A 159 -8.58 27.59 -6.47
N SER A 160 -8.07 26.40 -6.20
CA SER A 160 -8.82 25.30 -5.59
C SER A 160 -10.03 24.82 -6.41
N ALA A 161 -10.14 25.16 -7.68
CA ALA A 161 -11.32 24.88 -8.53
C ALA A 161 -11.70 23.39 -8.54
N PHE A 162 -10.71 22.51 -8.55
CA PHE A 162 -10.85 21.04 -8.54
C PHE A 162 -10.22 20.38 -7.31
N GLU A 163 -9.99 21.12 -6.25
CA GLU A 163 -9.36 20.60 -5.04
C GLU A 163 -10.18 19.46 -4.40
N ASN A 164 -9.53 18.49 -3.74
CA ASN A 164 -10.16 17.36 -3.06
C ASN A 164 -11.04 16.51 -4.00
N ASN A 165 -10.48 16.06 -5.09
CA ASN A 165 -11.05 15.06 -6.00
C ASN A 165 -10.13 13.82 -6.06
N PHE A 166 -10.32 12.99 -7.08
CA PHE A 166 -9.54 11.77 -7.34
C PHE A 166 -8.86 11.84 -8.72
N ILE A 167 -8.56 13.06 -9.20
CA ILE A 167 -8.14 13.30 -10.58
C ILE A 167 -6.71 12.80 -10.80
N THR A 168 -6.57 11.87 -11.72
CA THR A 168 -5.28 11.33 -12.19
C THR A 168 -5.07 11.55 -13.67
N ASN A 169 -6.11 11.95 -14.40
CA ASN A 169 -6.07 12.23 -15.83
C ASN A 169 -6.60 13.63 -16.10
N ILE A 170 -5.72 14.50 -16.63
CA ILE A 170 -6.03 15.90 -16.90
C ILE A 170 -5.72 16.20 -18.36
N THR A 171 -6.72 16.72 -19.09
CA THR A 171 -6.57 17.20 -20.44
C THR A 171 -6.95 18.68 -20.51
N ILE A 172 -6.00 19.56 -20.77
CA ILE A 172 -6.18 20.99 -20.97
C ILE A 172 -5.98 21.30 -22.43
N GLN A 173 -7.05 21.75 -23.10
CA GLN A 173 -7.03 21.98 -24.54
C GLN A 173 -6.59 23.39 -24.95
N ASN A 174 -6.71 24.38 -24.05
CA ASN A 174 -6.28 25.75 -24.32
C ASN A 174 -4.80 25.96 -23.97
N PRO A 175 -3.89 26.19 -24.95
CA PRO A 175 -2.48 26.39 -24.67
C PRO A 175 -2.17 27.71 -23.94
N ASN A 176 -3.12 28.65 -23.90
CA ASN A 176 -2.98 29.94 -23.23
C ASN A 176 -3.75 30.01 -21.92
N LEU A 177 -4.16 28.84 -21.38
CA LEU A 177 -4.89 28.78 -20.12
C LEU A 177 -4.08 29.48 -19.01
N GLN A 178 -4.76 30.32 -18.22
CA GLN A 178 -4.24 30.83 -16.98
C GLN A 178 -4.70 29.94 -15.83
N MET A 179 -3.79 29.33 -15.11
CA MET A 179 -4.10 28.42 -14.01
C MET A 179 -3.59 28.99 -12.69
N ALA A 180 -4.52 29.15 -11.75
CA ALA A 180 -4.16 29.63 -10.44
C ALA A 180 -3.54 28.52 -9.57
N TYR A 181 -2.81 28.93 -8.55
CA TYR A 181 -2.21 28.05 -7.56
C TYR A 181 -3.26 27.13 -6.92
N GLN A 182 -2.89 25.88 -6.70
CA GLN A 182 -3.75 24.85 -6.10
C GLN A 182 -5.06 24.53 -6.88
N ALA A 183 -5.19 24.92 -8.15
CA ALA A 183 -6.38 24.62 -8.94
C ALA A 183 -6.79 23.12 -8.87
N PHE A 184 -5.82 22.23 -8.88
CA PHE A 184 -5.97 20.77 -8.76
C PHE A 184 -5.35 20.19 -7.47
N ALA A 185 -5.29 20.94 -6.38
CA ALA A 185 -4.67 20.46 -5.15
C ALA A 185 -5.41 19.29 -4.50
N ALA A 186 -4.70 18.53 -3.67
CA ALA A 186 -5.24 17.50 -2.79
C ALA A 186 -6.03 16.39 -3.53
N GLN A 187 -5.55 15.96 -4.68
CA GLN A 187 -6.10 14.79 -5.36
C GLN A 187 -5.71 13.52 -4.61
N THR A 188 -6.66 12.61 -4.41
CA THR A 188 -6.40 11.33 -3.75
C THR A 188 -6.38 10.21 -4.79
N VAL A 189 -5.25 9.56 -4.95
CA VAL A 189 -5.18 8.31 -5.73
C VAL A 189 -5.49 7.16 -4.79
N LEU A 190 -6.68 6.59 -4.94
CA LEU A 190 -7.13 5.48 -4.10
C LEU A 190 -6.58 4.15 -4.61
N SER A 191 -5.88 3.47 -3.75
CA SER A 191 -5.91 2.00 -3.57
C SER A 191 -5.31 1.05 -4.60
N THR A 192 -4.63 1.46 -5.66
CA THR A 192 -4.04 0.49 -6.61
C THR A 192 -2.52 0.54 -6.70
N LEU A 193 -1.88 1.40 -5.93
CA LEU A 193 -0.44 1.44 -5.86
C LEU A 193 0.07 0.28 -5.01
N ILE A 194 0.61 -0.71 -5.70
CA ILE A 194 1.39 -1.77 -5.07
C ILE A 194 2.85 -1.39 -5.29
N VAL A 195 3.61 -1.23 -4.22
CA VAL A 195 5.06 -1.04 -4.33
C VAL A 195 5.66 -2.32 -4.90
N PRO A 196 6.23 -2.29 -6.11
CA PRO A 196 6.79 -3.49 -6.72
C PRO A 196 7.93 -4.08 -5.88
N SER A 197 8.19 -5.37 -6.02
CA SER A 197 9.29 -6.05 -5.33
C SER A 197 10.68 -5.52 -5.69
N ASN A 198 10.83 -4.85 -6.86
CA ASN A 198 12.03 -4.13 -7.25
C ASN A 198 12.13 -2.73 -6.63
N HIS A 199 11.14 -2.35 -5.82
CA HIS A 199 11.05 -1.08 -5.12
C HIS A 199 11.07 0.17 -6.03
N THR A 200 10.70 0.03 -7.29
CA THR A 200 10.61 1.13 -8.26
C THR A 200 9.20 1.24 -8.81
N LEU A 201 8.58 2.40 -8.67
CA LEU A 201 7.21 2.66 -9.09
C LEU A 201 7.18 3.75 -10.17
N PRO A 202 6.95 3.40 -11.46
CA PRO A 202 6.76 4.40 -12.51
C PRO A 202 5.48 5.20 -12.27
N ILE A 203 5.57 6.53 -12.20
CA ILE A 203 4.41 7.40 -11.91
C ILE A 203 3.49 7.52 -13.11
N GLU A 204 4.02 7.47 -14.32
CA GLU A 204 3.26 7.62 -15.55
C GLU A 204 2.11 6.61 -15.71
N ASN A 205 2.23 5.47 -15.03
CA ASN A 205 1.16 4.47 -15.01
C ASN A 205 -0.08 4.92 -14.22
N TYR A 206 0.06 5.95 -13.38
CA TYR A 206 -0.98 6.39 -12.44
C TYR A 206 -1.46 7.81 -12.69
N ILE A 207 -0.63 8.64 -13.33
CA ILE A 207 -0.92 10.06 -13.57
C ILE A 207 -0.67 10.35 -15.03
N GLN A 208 -1.69 10.87 -15.72
CA GLN A 208 -1.60 11.24 -17.13
C GLN A 208 -1.99 12.70 -17.30
N PHE A 209 -1.09 13.47 -17.91
CA PHE A 209 -1.32 14.87 -18.25
C PHE A 209 -1.24 15.06 -19.75
N GLN A 210 -2.28 15.69 -20.31
CA GLN A 210 -2.30 16.21 -21.69
C GLN A 210 -2.58 17.71 -21.58
N ASP A 211 -1.58 18.46 -21.16
CA ASP A 211 -1.70 19.88 -20.89
C ASP A 211 -1.04 20.69 -21.99
N ALA A 212 -1.87 21.27 -22.87
CA ALA A 212 -1.41 22.14 -23.94
C ALA A 212 -0.76 23.45 -23.43
N SER A 213 -1.06 23.86 -22.18
CA SER A 213 -0.46 25.03 -21.52
C SER A 213 0.90 24.73 -20.87
N ALA A 214 1.27 23.45 -20.76
CA ALA A 214 2.49 22.97 -20.11
C ALA A 214 2.65 23.33 -18.62
N HIS A 215 1.56 23.68 -17.90
CA HIS A 215 1.60 23.93 -16.46
C HIS A 215 1.60 22.63 -15.64
N LEU A 216 0.99 21.57 -16.17
CA LEU A 216 0.92 20.26 -15.57
C LEU A 216 1.59 19.24 -16.48
N THR A 217 2.81 18.84 -16.19
CA THR A 217 3.50 17.78 -16.95
C THR A 217 4.18 16.83 -16.00
N THR A 218 4.38 15.57 -16.43
CA THR A 218 5.16 14.60 -15.67
C THR A 218 6.63 15.01 -15.54
N ASP A 219 7.12 15.87 -16.42
CA ASP A 219 8.50 16.40 -16.38
C ASP A 219 8.67 17.45 -15.28
N ASN A 220 7.57 18.04 -14.81
CA ASN A 220 7.55 19.10 -13.81
C ASN A 220 7.08 18.62 -12.44
N LEU A 221 7.05 17.31 -12.21
CA LEU A 221 6.72 16.76 -10.91
C LEU A 221 7.84 17.02 -9.91
N PHE A 222 7.53 17.74 -8.85
CA PHE A 222 8.38 17.82 -7.66
C PHE A 222 7.78 16.96 -6.56
N ILE A 223 8.61 16.13 -5.98
CA ILE A 223 8.23 15.32 -4.85
C ILE A 223 8.91 15.93 -3.63
N THR A 224 8.12 16.54 -2.77
CA THR A 224 8.57 17.05 -1.47
C THR A 224 7.91 16.23 -0.37
N ASP A 225 8.55 16.19 0.79
CA ASP A 225 8.04 15.47 1.98
C ASP A 225 7.78 13.99 1.73
N LEU A 226 8.67 13.39 0.94
CA LEU A 226 8.70 11.95 0.85
C LEU A 226 8.94 11.37 2.23
N ALA A 227 8.10 10.42 2.62
CA ALA A 227 8.36 9.60 3.79
C ALA A 227 9.80 9.06 3.72
N ASN A 228 10.46 8.93 4.86
CA ASN A 228 11.83 8.44 4.92
C ASN A 228 11.99 7.16 4.10
N GLY A 229 12.95 7.17 3.18
CA GLY A 229 13.22 6.02 2.32
C GLY A 229 12.55 6.03 0.96
N ILE A 230 11.81 7.10 0.60
CA ILE A 230 11.28 7.28 -0.75
C ILE A 230 12.09 8.38 -1.44
N THR A 231 12.52 8.14 -2.67
CA THR A 231 13.17 9.13 -3.54
C THR A 231 12.49 9.16 -4.89
N TYR A 232 12.53 10.31 -5.55
CA TYR A 232 12.04 10.44 -6.93
C TYR A 232 13.21 10.51 -7.90
N ASN A 233 13.19 9.60 -8.86
CA ASN A 233 14.11 9.65 -10.00
C ASN A 233 13.41 10.36 -11.15
N GLN A 234 13.78 11.61 -11.42
CA GLN A 234 13.17 12.42 -12.45
C GLN A 234 13.47 11.88 -13.87
N ALA A 235 14.63 11.28 -14.09
CA ALA A 235 15.00 10.73 -15.40
C ALA A 235 14.17 9.49 -15.77
N GLU A 236 13.83 8.69 -14.76
CA GLU A 236 13.00 7.49 -14.91
C GLU A 236 11.52 7.76 -14.64
N LYS A 237 11.17 8.97 -14.19
CA LYS A 237 9.83 9.36 -13.73
C LYS A 237 9.23 8.34 -12.75
N ALA A 238 10.06 7.88 -11.83
CA ALA A 238 9.74 6.80 -10.91
C ALA A 238 10.04 7.17 -9.46
N LEU A 239 9.23 6.62 -8.57
CA LEU A 239 9.51 6.59 -7.13
C LEU A 239 10.37 5.37 -6.82
N ASN A 240 11.47 5.59 -6.12
CA ASN A 240 12.31 4.53 -5.60
C ASN A 240 12.13 4.43 -4.07
N PHE A 241 11.93 3.22 -3.59
CA PHE A 241 11.71 2.93 -2.18
C PHE A 241 12.92 2.17 -1.65
N SER A 242 13.60 2.69 -0.61
CA SER A 242 14.75 2.00 0.02
C SER A 242 14.30 0.82 0.89
N ALA A 243 13.05 0.85 1.35
CA ALA A 243 12.37 -0.20 2.11
C ALA A 243 10.86 -0.05 1.95
N GLU A 244 10.09 -0.98 2.52
CA GLU A 244 8.65 -0.78 2.63
C GLU A 244 8.36 0.50 3.42
N PRO A 245 7.63 1.47 2.83
CA PRO A 245 7.36 2.73 3.50
C PRO A 245 6.54 2.49 4.76
N LEU A 246 6.86 3.19 5.85
CA LEU A 246 6.12 3.10 7.11
C LEU A 246 4.74 3.74 7.00
N GLU A 247 4.63 4.80 6.19
CA GLU A 247 3.38 5.53 5.97
C GLU A 247 2.67 5.02 4.72
N SER A 248 1.35 5.04 4.74
CA SER A 248 0.51 4.61 3.62
C SER A 248 0.18 5.73 2.64
N THR A 249 0.74 6.91 2.85
CA THR A 249 0.49 8.09 2.00
C THR A 249 1.77 8.87 1.75
N PHE A 250 1.88 9.45 0.57
CA PHE A 250 2.90 10.43 0.23
C PHE A 250 2.34 11.46 -0.75
N SER A 251 3.03 12.58 -0.87
CA SER A 251 2.55 13.75 -1.58
C SER A 251 3.38 14.05 -2.82
N LEU A 252 2.71 14.42 -3.91
CA LEU A 252 3.32 14.93 -5.14
C LEU A 252 2.92 16.39 -5.37
N PHE A 253 3.87 17.19 -5.80
CA PHE A 253 3.66 18.57 -6.22
C PHE A 253 4.04 18.73 -7.69
N THR A 254 3.36 19.62 -8.40
CA THR A 254 3.69 19.97 -9.79
C THR A 254 4.27 21.37 -9.87
N GLY A 255 5.18 21.62 -10.80
CA GLY A 255 5.75 22.93 -11.11
C GLY A 255 7.20 22.85 -11.53
N THR A 256 7.65 23.72 -12.44
CA THR A 256 9.04 23.83 -12.88
C THR A 256 9.95 24.54 -11.89
N ASN A 257 9.34 25.34 -11.02
CA ASN A 257 9.99 25.97 -9.89
C ASN A 257 9.01 25.93 -8.71
N ARG A 258 9.47 25.39 -7.61
CA ARG A 258 8.82 25.51 -6.31
C ARG A 258 8.50 26.99 -5.95
N PHE A 259 9.00 27.90 -6.77
CA PHE A 259 9.09 29.33 -6.53
C PHE A 259 8.82 30.14 -7.80
N ASP A 260 7.86 29.76 -8.62
CA ASP A 260 7.40 30.72 -9.60
C ASP A 260 6.99 31.97 -8.83
N SER A 261 7.59 33.07 -9.19
CA SER A 261 7.71 34.35 -8.50
C SER A 261 6.40 35.06 -8.12
N TYR A 262 5.27 34.37 -8.16
CA TYR A 262 3.97 34.94 -7.84
C TYR A 262 3.45 34.62 -6.42
N TYR A 263 4.04 33.62 -5.73
CA TYR A 263 3.72 33.37 -4.32
C TYR A 263 4.99 33.00 -3.57
N ASP A 264 5.48 33.95 -2.79
CA ASP A 264 6.50 33.74 -1.80
C ASP A 264 5.97 32.77 -0.73
N ILE A 265 6.37 31.50 -0.83
CA ILE A 265 6.01 30.48 0.18
C ILE A 265 6.72 30.73 1.52
N SER A 266 7.59 31.75 1.62
CA SER A 266 8.16 32.19 2.90
C SER A 266 7.08 32.70 3.87
N GLU A 267 5.93 33.18 3.37
CA GLU A 267 4.82 33.64 4.18
C GLU A 267 3.85 32.53 4.64
N TYR A 268 3.86 31.35 3.96
CA TYR A 268 2.91 30.27 4.26
C TYR A 268 3.55 28.95 4.74
N GLY A 269 4.89 28.92 4.90
CA GLY A 269 5.61 27.74 5.39
C GLY A 269 5.44 26.50 4.48
N PRO A 270 5.84 25.30 4.92
CA PRO A 270 5.70 24.05 4.17
C PRO A 270 4.23 23.53 4.07
N SER A 271 3.24 24.38 4.34
CA SER A 271 1.81 24.04 4.38
C SER A 271 1.09 24.15 3.03
N GLY A 272 1.79 24.26 1.91
CA GLY A 272 1.19 24.15 0.58
C GLY A 272 0.49 22.79 0.45
N LYS A 273 -0.79 22.78 -0.01
CA LYS A 273 -1.49 21.51 -0.24
C LYS A 273 -0.82 20.77 -1.39
N PRO A 274 -0.50 19.49 -1.24
CA PRO A 274 0.08 18.71 -2.33
C PRO A 274 -0.91 18.58 -3.48
N PHE A 275 -0.36 18.37 -4.69
CA PHE A 275 -1.19 18.09 -5.85
C PHE A 275 -1.91 16.76 -5.70
N ILE A 276 -1.19 15.70 -5.32
CA ILE A 276 -1.73 14.34 -5.18
C ILE A 276 -1.27 13.71 -3.87
N TYR A 277 -2.22 13.04 -3.21
CA TYR A 277 -1.96 12.09 -2.16
C TYR A 277 -2.04 10.68 -2.70
N PHE A 278 -0.98 9.92 -2.55
CA PHE A 278 -1.00 8.49 -2.84
C PHE A 278 -1.32 7.70 -1.58
N LYS A 279 -2.26 6.78 -1.72
CA LYS A 279 -2.45 5.68 -0.81
C LYS A 279 -1.97 4.41 -1.50
N TYR A 280 -1.23 3.59 -0.81
CA TYR A 280 -0.78 2.32 -1.36
C TYR A 280 -1.06 1.17 -0.41
N THR A 281 -1.18 -0.01 -1.01
CA THR A 281 -1.39 -1.25 -0.30
C THR A 281 -0.06 -1.75 0.22
N LYS A 282 0.00 -2.10 1.51
CA LYS A 282 1.17 -2.78 2.04
C LYS A 282 1.09 -4.28 1.79
N PRO A 283 2.24 -4.92 1.52
CA PRO A 283 2.27 -6.36 1.27
C PRO A 283 1.92 -7.15 2.53
N VAL A 284 1.63 -8.42 2.31
CA VAL A 284 1.61 -9.43 3.37
C VAL A 284 2.95 -10.17 3.34
N LEU A 285 3.70 -10.11 4.45
CA LEU A 285 4.97 -10.80 4.59
C LEU A 285 4.77 -12.11 5.35
N VAL A 286 5.12 -13.22 4.70
CA VAL A 286 4.96 -14.56 5.27
C VAL A 286 6.32 -15.09 5.67
N SER A 287 6.49 -15.40 6.94
CA SER A 287 7.72 -15.98 7.49
C SER A 287 7.49 -17.39 8.04
N TYR A 288 8.57 -18.21 8.05
CA TYR A 288 8.54 -19.61 8.45
C TYR A 288 9.63 -19.80 9.50
N LYS A 289 9.22 -19.93 10.76
CA LYS A 289 10.13 -19.87 11.92
C LYS A 289 9.96 -21.06 12.86
N ASP A 290 11.03 -21.40 13.60
CA ASP A 290 10.90 -22.28 14.76
C ASP A 290 10.32 -21.52 15.97
N ALA A 291 10.06 -22.25 17.05
CA ALA A 291 9.56 -21.70 18.29
C ALA A 291 10.53 -20.69 18.98
N SER A 292 11.80 -20.70 18.59
CA SER A 292 12.84 -19.79 19.05
C SER A 292 12.95 -18.53 18.18
N GLY A 293 12.20 -18.45 17.07
CA GLY A 293 12.19 -17.33 16.15
C GLY A 293 13.22 -17.42 15.03
N ASN A 294 13.98 -18.53 14.92
CA ASN A 294 14.93 -18.73 13.83
C ASN A 294 14.18 -18.97 12.52
N GLU A 295 14.65 -18.35 11.43
CA GLU A 295 14.08 -18.57 10.12
C GLU A 295 14.50 -19.93 9.56
N LEU A 296 13.51 -20.70 9.11
CA LEU A 296 13.69 -22.04 8.56
C LEU A 296 13.58 -22.07 7.04
N ALA A 297 12.96 -21.08 6.44
CA ALA A 297 12.84 -20.96 4.99
C ALA A 297 12.70 -19.49 4.60
N THR A 298 13.04 -19.16 3.35
CA THR A 298 12.91 -17.82 2.79
C THR A 298 11.48 -17.31 2.91
N SER A 299 11.31 -16.11 3.45
CA SER A 299 10.04 -15.41 3.56
C SER A 299 9.39 -15.20 2.19
N THR A 300 8.06 -15.16 2.16
CA THR A 300 7.27 -14.92 0.95
C THR A 300 6.57 -13.58 1.08
N ARG A 301 6.57 -12.80 0.02
CA ARG A 301 5.81 -11.55 -0.10
C ARG A 301 4.59 -11.80 -0.98
N LEU A 302 3.41 -11.34 -0.53
CA LEU A 302 2.21 -11.26 -1.34
C LEU A 302 1.81 -9.80 -1.51
N ASP A 303 1.45 -9.44 -2.73
CA ASP A 303 0.98 -8.12 -3.10
C ASP A 303 -0.45 -8.23 -3.63
N GLY A 304 -1.29 -7.23 -3.34
CA GLY A 304 -2.69 -7.18 -3.77
C GLY A 304 -3.30 -5.81 -3.51
N SER A 305 -4.52 -5.58 -3.99
CA SER A 305 -5.23 -4.31 -3.81
C SER A 305 -5.92 -4.24 -2.44
N ILE A 306 -6.07 -3.03 -1.88
CA ILE A 306 -6.79 -2.82 -0.61
C ILE A 306 -8.19 -3.45 -0.70
N GLY A 307 -8.52 -4.31 0.27
CA GLY A 307 -9.78 -5.03 0.32
C GLY A 307 -9.81 -6.34 -0.48
N GLU A 308 -8.79 -6.63 -1.29
CA GLU A 308 -8.62 -7.93 -1.94
C GLU A 308 -8.26 -9.00 -0.91
N ASN A 309 -8.79 -10.22 -1.08
CA ASN A 309 -8.50 -11.32 -0.18
C ASN A 309 -7.13 -11.93 -0.46
N TYR A 310 -6.40 -12.29 0.58
CA TYR A 310 -5.21 -13.11 0.48
C TYR A 310 -5.36 -14.44 1.23
N VAL A 311 -4.63 -15.44 0.76
CA VAL A 311 -4.48 -16.74 1.39
C VAL A 311 -3.00 -17.09 1.39
N THR A 312 -2.46 -17.44 2.55
CA THR A 312 -1.10 -17.93 2.70
C THR A 312 -1.09 -19.43 2.97
N THR A 313 0.00 -20.10 2.64
CA THR A 313 0.15 -21.53 2.83
C THR A 313 1.46 -21.85 3.56
N PRO A 314 1.46 -22.86 4.45
CA PRO A 314 2.71 -23.33 5.06
C PRO A 314 3.63 -23.96 4.02
N LYS A 315 4.92 -23.93 4.26
CA LYS A 315 5.93 -24.67 3.49
C LYS A 315 6.22 -26.03 4.12
N ILE A 316 6.56 -27.01 3.30
CA ILE A 316 7.15 -28.26 3.80
C ILE A 316 8.61 -27.97 4.07
N ILE A 317 9.06 -28.22 5.31
CA ILE A 317 10.41 -27.96 5.77
C ILE A 317 10.98 -29.25 6.34
N ASP A 318 12.10 -29.70 5.77
CA ASP A 318 12.70 -30.98 6.11
C ASP A 318 13.14 -31.02 7.59
N GLY A 319 12.79 -32.07 8.30
CA GLY A 319 13.08 -32.21 9.73
C GLY A 319 12.18 -31.37 10.66
N TYR A 320 11.14 -30.73 10.13
CA TYR A 320 10.20 -29.93 10.91
C TYR A 320 8.74 -30.26 10.58
N THR A 321 7.88 -30.12 11.58
CA THR A 321 6.43 -30.25 11.43
C THR A 321 5.78 -28.90 11.77
N LEU A 322 4.73 -28.53 11.01
CA LEU A 322 3.96 -27.33 11.32
C LEU A 322 3.31 -27.49 12.69
N LYS A 323 3.56 -26.55 13.58
CA LYS A 323 2.99 -26.55 14.92
C LYS A 323 1.60 -25.97 14.95
N GLU A 324 1.42 -24.82 14.29
CA GLU A 324 0.18 -24.07 14.28
C GLU A 324 0.03 -23.27 12.99
N THR A 325 -1.21 -23.24 12.47
CA THR A 325 -1.58 -22.31 11.39
C THR A 325 -1.97 -20.97 12.01
N PRO A 326 -1.34 -19.85 11.59
CA PRO A 326 -1.64 -18.55 12.16
C PRO A 326 -3.08 -18.12 11.84
N GLY A 327 -3.75 -17.47 12.81
CA GLY A 327 -5.14 -17.03 12.65
C GLY A 327 -5.36 -16.02 11.52
N ASN A 328 -4.28 -15.34 11.09
CA ASN A 328 -4.28 -14.42 9.95
C ASN A 328 -3.67 -15.04 8.68
N ALA A 329 -3.66 -16.36 8.54
CA ALA A 329 -3.25 -17.03 7.30
C ALA A 329 -4.12 -16.64 6.10
N THR A 330 -5.31 -16.14 6.35
CA THR A 330 -6.22 -15.53 5.38
C THR A 330 -6.67 -14.18 5.88
N GLY A 331 -6.92 -13.23 4.97
CA GLY A 331 -7.35 -11.89 5.33
C GLY A 331 -7.55 -11.03 4.10
N GLN A 332 -7.53 -9.72 4.28
CA GLN A 332 -7.60 -8.74 3.19
C GLN A 332 -6.38 -7.83 3.22
N PHE A 333 -5.87 -7.49 2.05
CA PHE A 333 -4.83 -6.47 1.92
C PHE A 333 -5.33 -5.11 2.45
N SER A 334 -4.46 -4.38 3.11
CA SER A 334 -4.79 -3.12 3.78
C SER A 334 -3.68 -2.07 3.65
N GLU A 335 -3.92 -0.88 4.19
CA GLU A 335 -2.91 0.19 4.29
C GLU A 335 -1.84 -0.11 5.37
N THR A 336 -1.98 -1.18 6.14
CA THR A 336 -1.03 -1.58 7.18
C THR A 336 -0.26 -2.84 6.79
N LEU A 337 1.05 -2.86 7.08
CA LEU A 337 1.89 -4.03 6.87
C LEU A 337 1.37 -5.19 7.74
N GLN A 338 1.15 -6.32 7.09
CA GLN A 338 0.68 -7.53 7.75
C GLN A 338 1.76 -8.60 7.72
N ASN A 339 2.00 -9.22 8.87
CA ASN A 339 2.95 -10.31 9.01
C ASN A 339 2.21 -11.59 9.36
N VAL A 340 2.40 -12.64 8.54
CA VAL A 340 1.90 -13.99 8.78
C VAL A 340 3.10 -14.85 9.12
N THR A 341 3.10 -15.46 10.31
CA THR A 341 4.23 -16.28 10.75
C THR A 341 3.77 -17.70 11.01
N TYR A 342 4.27 -18.65 10.22
CA TYR A 342 4.10 -20.08 10.46
C TYR A 342 5.16 -20.56 11.44
N ILE A 343 4.73 -21.19 12.52
CA ILE A 343 5.63 -21.73 13.54
C ILE A 343 5.74 -23.24 13.37
N TYR A 344 6.99 -23.70 13.38
CA TYR A 344 7.33 -25.10 13.22
C TYR A 344 8.03 -25.62 14.47
N GLU A 345 7.88 -26.91 14.69
CA GLU A 345 8.64 -27.64 15.70
C GLU A 345 9.50 -28.72 15.02
N LYS A 346 10.65 -28.96 15.59
CA LYS A 346 11.56 -29.99 15.09
C LYS A 346 10.90 -31.35 15.24
N THR A 347 10.86 -32.11 14.15
CA THR A 347 10.30 -33.45 14.16
C THR A 347 11.09 -34.32 15.13
N ALA A 348 10.40 -34.94 16.07
CA ALA A 348 11.05 -35.82 17.03
C ALA A 348 11.62 -37.05 16.30
N VAL A 349 12.92 -37.19 16.39
CA VAL A 349 13.61 -38.35 15.85
C VAL A 349 13.39 -39.52 16.79
N GLN A 350 12.76 -40.59 16.29
CA GLN A 350 12.62 -41.83 17.02
C GLN A 350 13.84 -42.70 16.79
N ASN A 351 14.49 -43.14 17.89
CA ASN A 351 15.62 -44.04 17.83
C ASN A 351 15.16 -45.48 18.14
N GLY A 352 15.72 -46.42 17.36
CA GLY A 352 15.61 -47.85 17.61
C GLY A 352 16.88 -48.39 18.27
N THR A 353 16.79 -49.55 18.84
CA THR A 353 17.92 -50.26 19.49
C THR A 353 18.03 -51.68 19.01
N VAL A 354 19.27 -52.13 18.82
CA VAL A 354 19.61 -53.53 18.49
C VAL A 354 20.62 -54.05 19.53
N THR A 355 20.28 -55.08 20.26
CA THR A 355 21.17 -55.75 21.20
C THR A 355 21.86 -56.93 20.54
N VAL A 356 23.19 -56.94 20.49
CA VAL A 356 24.00 -58.00 19.93
C VAL A 356 24.55 -58.83 21.07
N LYS A 357 24.17 -60.12 21.10
CA LYS A 357 24.59 -61.09 22.11
C LYS A 357 25.61 -62.08 21.54
N TYR A 358 26.53 -62.54 22.41
CA TYR A 358 27.55 -63.51 22.07
C TYR A 358 27.48 -64.66 23.07
N GLN A 359 26.91 -65.81 22.70
CA GLN A 359 26.55 -66.91 23.61
C GLN A 359 27.02 -68.25 23.05
N ASP A 360 27.21 -69.21 23.95
CA ASP A 360 27.35 -70.64 23.54
C ASP A 360 25.99 -71.27 23.34
N GLU A 361 25.97 -72.51 22.88
CA GLU A 361 24.71 -73.26 22.59
C GLU A 361 23.85 -73.45 23.85
N SER A 362 24.41 -73.36 25.05
CA SER A 362 23.67 -73.42 26.29
C SER A 362 23.06 -72.05 26.73
N GLY A 363 23.33 -71.01 25.95
CA GLY A 363 22.90 -69.65 26.27
C GLY A 363 23.83 -68.90 27.26
N LYS A 364 25.00 -69.46 27.58
CA LYS A 364 25.99 -68.78 28.43
C LYS A 364 26.67 -67.66 27.65
N THR A 365 26.69 -66.47 28.26
CA THR A 365 27.34 -65.30 27.67
C THR A 365 28.86 -65.49 27.59
N LEU A 366 29.44 -65.34 26.41
CA LEU A 366 30.88 -65.51 26.13
C LEU A 366 31.61 -64.16 26.00
N ALA A 367 30.92 -63.12 25.62
CA ALA A 367 31.43 -61.75 25.56
C ALA A 367 30.32 -60.73 25.89
N LYS A 368 30.71 -59.55 26.36
CA LYS A 368 29.78 -58.48 26.67
C LYS A 368 28.92 -58.12 25.46
N ASP A 369 27.62 -57.99 25.72
CA ASP A 369 26.65 -57.54 24.72
C ASP A 369 27.05 -56.17 24.15
N THR A 370 26.74 -55.96 22.84
CA THR A 370 26.90 -54.68 22.20
C THR A 370 25.51 -54.12 21.89
N VAL A 371 25.26 -52.87 22.24
CA VAL A 371 24.02 -52.19 21.91
C VAL A 371 24.27 -51.16 20.83
N LEU A 372 23.56 -51.30 19.71
CA LEU A 372 23.53 -50.31 18.61
C LEU A 372 22.29 -49.48 18.79
N THR A 373 22.43 -48.17 18.61
CA THR A 373 21.31 -47.23 18.60
C THR A 373 21.41 -46.37 17.37
N GLY A 374 20.32 -46.17 16.70
CA GLY A 374 20.24 -45.32 15.51
C GLY A 374 18.80 -44.90 15.21
N GLU A 375 18.65 -43.93 14.36
CA GLU A 375 17.34 -43.45 13.93
C GLU A 375 16.52 -44.56 13.25
N VAL A 376 15.25 -44.63 13.56
CA VAL A 376 14.27 -45.54 12.94
C VAL A 376 14.36 -45.38 11.40
N ASN A 377 14.37 -46.48 10.66
CA ASN A 377 14.58 -46.62 9.22
C ASN A 377 16.04 -46.48 8.73
N ASN A 378 16.97 -46.03 9.56
CA ASN A 378 18.38 -46.14 9.20
C ASN A 378 18.86 -47.58 9.29
N THR A 379 19.83 -47.97 8.43
CA THR A 379 20.37 -49.33 8.40
C THR A 379 21.38 -49.57 9.53
N TYR A 380 21.35 -50.76 10.10
CA TYR A 380 22.42 -51.26 10.96
C TYR A 380 23.08 -52.51 10.38
N GLN A 381 24.31 -52.77 10.80
CA GLN A 381 25.01 -54.00 10.54
C GLN A 381 25.75 -54.43 11.80
N THR A 382 25.53 -55.68 12.21
CA THR A 382 26.21 -56.32 13.34
C THR A 382 27.38 -57.16 12.85
N LYS A 383 28.32 -57.53 13.73
CA LYS A 383 29.46 -58.39 13.43
C LYS A 383 29.72 -59.38 14.58
N SER A 384 30.11 -60.59 14.24
CA SER A 384 30.61 -61.54 15.18
C SER A 384 31.89 -61.06 15.85
N LYS A 385 32.25 -61.62 17.04
CA LYS A 385 33.54 -61.44 17.72
C LYS A 385 34.35 -62.71 17.66
N ASP A 386 35.66 -62.58 17.55
CA ASP A 386 36.54 -63.69 17.77
C ASP A 386 36.66 -63.99 19.26
N ILE A 387 36.27 -65.20 19.67
CA ILE A 387 36.26 -65.62 21.05
C ILE A 387 37.18 -66.81 21.21
N ALA A 388 38.25 -66.69 22.04
CA ALA A 388 39.23 -67.70 22.26
C ALA A 388 38.59 -69.03 22.74
N GLY A 389 38.93 -70.12 22.05
CA GLY A 389 38.44 -71.48 22.32
C GLY A 389 36.98 -71.74 21.82
N TYR A 390 36.45 -70.82 21.01
CA TYR A 390 35.13 -70.98 20.45
C TYR A 390 35.13 -70.60 18.93
N LYS A 391 34.28 -71.24 18.19
CA LYS A 391 34.07 -71.01 16.77
C LYS A 391 32.59 -70.58 16.54
N LEU A 392 32.37 -69.62 15.68
CA LEU A 392 31.00 -69.20 15.33
C LEU A 392 30.27 -70.36 14.64
N GLN A 393 29.11 -70.70 15.16
CA GLN A 393 28.27 -71.78 14.68
C GLN A 393 27.09 -71.27 13.86
N LYS A 394 26.32 -70.36 14.42
CA LYS A 394 25.16 -69.76 13.75
C LYS A 394 24.85 -68.37 14.26
N VAL A 395 24.03 -67.65 13.55
CA VAL A 395 23.50 -66.35 13.92
C VAL A 395 21.98 -66.43 13.99
N GLU A 396 21.40 -65.96 15.05
CA GLU A 396 19.94 -65.80 15.20
C GLU A 396 19.60 -64.31 15.18
N GLY A 397 18.56 -63.92 14.43
CA GLY A 397 18.24 -62.54 14.10
C GLY A 397 18.88 -62.05 12.81
N ASN A 398 18.56 -60.78 12.46
CA ASN A 398 19.06 -60.18 11.22
C ASN A 398 20.34 -59.38 11.48
N GLU A 399 21.47 -59.84 10.88
CA GLU A 399 22.74 -59.12 11.01
C GLU A 399 22.73 -57.73 10.36
N SER A 400 21.88 -57.53 9.35
CA SER A 400 21.69 -56.27 8.66
C SER A 400 20.18 -56.04 8.43
N ALA A 401 19.67 -54.93 8.92
CA ALA A 401 18.28 -54.50 8.75
C ALA A 401 18.18 -52.98 9.08
N THR A 402 16.97 -52.47 9.22
CA THR A 402 16.74 -51.09 9.64
C THR A 402 16.34 -51.02 11.12
N PHE A 403 16.77 -49.96 11.81
CA PHE A 403 16.32 -49.71 13.16
C PHE A 403 14.76 -49.49 13.12
N SER A 404 14.10 -50.07 14.09
CA SER A 404 12.65 -49.92 14.30
C SER A 404 12.35 -49.43 15.71
N THR A 405 11.12 -48.99 15.93
CA THR A 405 10.64 -48.60 17.28
C THR A 405 10.60 -49.78 18.24
N THR A 406 10.55 -51.02 17.72
CA THR A 406 10.62 -52.24 18.54
C THR A 406 12.08 -52.67 18.63
N PRO A 407 12.62 -52.83 19.83
CA PRO A 407 13.99 -53.31 20.03
C PRO A 407 14.23 -54.70 19.37
N ALA A 408 15.33 -54.84 18.66
CA ALA A 408 15.73 -56.10 18.03
C ALA A 408 16.92 -56.72 18.76
N THR A 409 17.08 -58.04 18.61
CA THR A 409 18.20 -58.79 19.15
C THR A 409 18.83 -59.61 18.04
N VAL A 410 20.15 -59.60 17.99
CA VAL A 410 20.96 -60.47 17.16
C VAL A 410 21.88 -61.29 18.05
N THR A 411 21.81 -62.59 17.94
CA THR A 411 22.62 -63.50 18.80
C THR A 411 23.61 -64.28 17.93
N TYR A 412 24.88 -64.12 18.17
CA TYR A 412 25.95 -64.94 17.63
C TYR A 412 26.14 -66.12 18.61
N ILE A 413 25.92 -67.35 18.09
CA ILE A 413 26.03 -68.59 18.84
C ILE A 413 27.29 -69.28 18.43
N TYR A 414 28.06 -69.68 19.41
CA TYR A 414 29.38 -70.26 19.26
C TYR A 414 29.42 -71.67 19.83
N GLU A 415 30.14 -72.59 19.17
CA GLU A 415 30.51 -73.91 19.66
C GLU A 415 31.90 -73.88 20.25
N LYS A 416 32.16 -74.71 21.31
CA LYS A 416 33.47 -74.84 21.92
C LYS A 416 34.35 -75.67 21.02
N ILE A 417 35.54 -75.18 20.71
CA ILE A 417 36.54 -75.96 19.96
C ILE A 417 37.01 -77.15 20.81
N ALA A 418 36.75 -78.42 20.42
CA ALA A 418 37.24 -79.58 21.11
C ALA A 418 38.77 -79.59 20.98
N ASN A 419 39.51 -79.57 22.16
CA ASN A 419 40.94 -79.84 22.18
C ASN A 419 41.13 -81.29 21.74
N SER A 420 41.65 -81.53 20.62
CA SER A 420 42.22 -82.84 20.28
C SER A 420 43.50 -83.03 21.11
N ASP A 421 43.35 -83.68 22.28
CA ASP A 421 44.50 -84.22 23.02
C ASP A 421 45.21 -85.18 22.05
N ASN A 422 46.35 -84.74 21.53
CA ASN A 422 47.29 -85.61 20.87
C ASN A 422 48.47 -85.86 21.81
N THR A 423 48.30 -86.92 22.66
CA THR A 423 49.44 -87.60 23.28
C THR A 423 50.04 -88.51 22.20
N ASN A 424 51.24 -88.24 21.75
CA ASN A 424 52.36 -89.15 21.87
C ASN A 424 53.57 -88.79 20.95
N THR A 425 54.72 -88.69 21.68
CA THR A 425 56.04 -89.27 21.52
C THR A 425 56.92 -88.92 20.34
N ASN A 426 58.10 -88.38 20.81
CA ASN A 426 59.45 -88.61 20.38
C ASN A 426 59.80 -88.54 18.90
N GLY A 427 60.84 -87.69 18.69
CA GLY A 427 61.77 -87.82 17.60
C GLY A 427 62.49 -86.55 17.22
N GLU A 428 63.55 -86.28 18.03
CA GLU A 428 64.84 -85.72 17.59
C GLU A 428 64.97 -84.86 16.33
N MET A 429 65.54 -83.70 16.61
CA MET A 429 66.64 -83.00 15.88
C MET A 429 66.66 -82.96 14.36
N THR A 430 66.73 -81.79 13.83
CA THR A 430 67.92 -80.98 13.45
C THR A 430 67.52 -79.70 12.71
N ASP A 431 68.02 -78.65 13.25
CA ASP A 431 68.89 -77.62 12.73
C ASP A 431 68.75 -77.18 11.23
N ASN A 432 68.65 -75.94 11.15
CA ASN A 432 69.38 -75.06 10.26
C ASN A 432 68.54 -74.05 9.40
N THR A 433 68.70 -72.82 9.87
CA THR A 433 69.04 -71.62 9.06
C THR A 433 68.19 -71.28 7.84
N THR A 434 67.63 -70.17 7.69
CA THR A 434 68.21 -68.87 7.35
C THR A 434 67.08 -67.80 7.11
N LEU A 435 67.39 -66.64 7.61
CA LEU A 435 66.90 -65.35 7.24
C LEU A 435 66.38 -65.22 5.79
N SER A 436 65.30 -64.53 5.63
CA SER A 436 65.25 -63.37 4.71
C SER A 436 64.04 -62.40 5.07
N THR A 437 64.45 -61.25 5.42
CA THR A 437 63.74 -60.02 5.46
C THR A 437 63.00 -59.71 4.15
N ASN A 438 61.82 -59.22 4.21
CA ASN A 438 61.49 -57.97 3.50
C ASN A 438 60.17 -57.37 3.99
N ASP A 439 60.32 -56.22 4.57
CA ASP A 439 59.29 -55.18 4.76
C ASP A 439 58.57 -54.87 3.47
N THR A 440 57.29 -54.67 3.54
CA THR A 440 56.68 -53.59 2.80
C THR A 440 55.39 -53.16 3.48
N VAL A 441 55.51 -52.10 4.20
CA VAL A 441 54.39 -51.20 4.66
C VAL A 441 53.92 -50.47 3.43
N ILE A 442 52.61 -50.51 3.17
CA ILE A 442 51.97 -49.51 2.32
C ILE A 442 50.79 -48.91 3.09
N SER A 443 51.11 -47.75 3.64
CA SER A 443 50.17 -46.74 4.05
C SER A 443 49.65 -46.06 2.78
N SER A 444 48.36 -45.90 2.66
CA SER A 444 47.73 -44.94 1.72
C SER A 444 46.86 -43.98 2.48
N GLU A 445 47.45 -42.87 2.89
CA GLU A 445 46.76 -41.61 3.19
C GLU A 445 46.29 -40.98 1.89
N ALA A 446 45.01 -40.66 1.81
CA ALA A 446 44.47 -39.80 0.79
C ALA A 446 44.42 -38.35 1.32
N THR A 447 45.39 -37.58 0.87
CA THR A 447 45.51 -36.16 1.14
C THR A 447 44.40 -35.37 0.46
N LYS A 448 43.68 -34.63 1.28
CA LYS A 448 42.77 -33.56 0.87
C LYS A 448 43.55 -32.25 0.73
N LYS A 449 43.64 -31.75 -0.47
CA LYS A 449 44.24 -30.46 -0.80
C LYS A 449 43.33 -29.33 -0.31
N VAL A 450 43.86 -28.49 0.54
CA VAL A 450 43.31 -27.21 0.96
C VAL A 450 44.09 -26.15 0.20
N ASP A 451 43.39 -25.36 -0.59
CA ASP A 451 43.93 -24.10 -1.11
C ASP A 451 43.65 -22.97 -0.13
N LYS A 452 44.72 -22.39 0.36
CA LYS A 452 44.76 -21.11 1.11
C LYS A 452 44.93 -19.97 0.12
N ASN A 453 44.15 -18.94 0.24
CA ASN A 453 44.64 -17.56 0.10
C ASN A 453 43.73 -16.65 0.97
N THR A 454 44.23 -16.21 2.10
CA THR A 454 44.85 -14.91 2.45
C THR A 454 43.94 -13.73 2.13
N SER A 455 43.64 -12.78 3.00
CA SER A 455 44.37 -12.22 4.14
C SER A 455 43.48 -11.24 4.89
N ASN A 456 43.60 -11.19 6.19
CA ASN A 456 43.80 -10.01 7.03
C ASN A 456 42.79 -8.84 6.91
N ILE A 457 42.25 -8.21 7.91
CA ILE A 457 42.83 -7.71 9.18
C ILE A 457 41.66 -7.29 10.07
N LEU A 458 41.66 -7.64 11.31
CA LEU A 458 41.00 -6.92 12.40
C LEU A 458 41.84 -5.69 12.77
N PRO A 459 41.22 -4.64 13.24
CA PRO A 459 41.78 -4.03 14.44
C PRO A 459 40.78 -3.94 15.59
N THR A 460 41.33 -4.14 16.71
CA THR A 460 40.87 -4.08 18.08
C THR A 460 40.57 -2.66 18.54
N THR A 461 39.58 -2.58 19.48
CA THR A 461 39.50 -1.72 20.64
C THR A 461 39.45 -0.20 20.50
N GLY A 462 38.48 0.36 21.19
CA GLY A 462 38.45 1.74 21.60
C GLY A 462 37.17 2.08 22.32
N ASP A 463 37.23 2.03 23.66
CA ASP A 463 36.29 2.64 24.60
C ASP A 463 35.93 4.07 24.20
N SER A 464 34.67 4.44 24.32
CA SER A 464 34.31 5.58 25.17
C SER A 464 32.81 5.70 25.35
N LYS A 465 32.43 5.77 26.58
CA LYS A 465 31.18 6.29 27.11
C LYS A 465 30.92 7.69 26.56
N ASP A 466 29.63 7.96 26.36
CA ASP A 466 28.87 9.20 26.49
C ASP A 466 27.95 9.42 25.31
N ALA A 467 26.67 9.21 25.58
CA ALA A 467 25.55 10.02 25.13
C ALA A 467 24.23 9.41 25.57
N LEU A 468 24.01 9.53 26.86
CA LEU A 468 22.65 9.63 27.39
C LEU A 468 22.24 11.10 27.26
N PHE A 469 21.04 11.37 26.82
CA PHE A 469 20.28 12.63 26.67
C PHE A 469 19.92 12.93 25.22
N PHE A 470 18.69 12.57 24.88
CA PHE A 470 17.62 13.35 24.26
C PHE A 470 16.55 12.41 23.75
N ALA A 471 15.69 12.00 24.66
CA ALA A 471 14.40 11.44 24.33
C ALA A 471 13.39 11.91 25.39
N LEU A 472 12.88 13.12 25.15
CA LEU A 472 11.63 13.61 25.77
C LEU A 472 11.29 14.96 25.11
N GLY A 473 10.34 14.94 24.17
CA GLY A 473 9.86 16.21 23.63
C GLY A 473 9.18 16.06 22.28
N SER A 474 8.12 15.30 22.16
CA SER A 474 7.09 15.50 21.12
C SER A 474 5.92 14.55 21.30
N LEU A 475 5.24 14.71 22.41
CA LEU A 475 3.92 14.11 22.63
C LEU A 475 3.05 15.17 23.30
N LEU A 476 2.65 16.19 22.51
CA LEU A 476 1.56 17.12 22.87
C LEU A 476 1.38 18.13 21.72
N THR A 477 0.68 17.73 20.65
CA THR A 477 -0.10 18.64 19.78
C THR A 477 -0.92 17.83 18.77
N LEU A 478 -1.91 17.13 19.27
CA LEU A 478 -2.99 16.58 18.43
C LEU A 478 -4.25 16.45 19.27
N LEU A 479 -4.71 17.59 19.81
CA LEU A 479 -6.04 17.71 20.41
C LEU A 479 -6.37 19.21 20.58
N SER A 480 -6.61 19.91 19.46
CA SER A 480 -7.35 21.18 19.52
C SER A 480 -7.70 21.67 18.11
N THR A 481 -8.63 21.04 17.41
CA THR A 481 -9.47 21.68 16.38
C THR A 481 -10.74 20.88 16.18
N SER A 482 -11.53 20.79 17.23
CA SER A 482 -12.94 20.39 17.11
C SER A 482 -13.68 20.92 18.31
N PHE A 483 -13.88 22.23 18.38
CA PHE A 483 -14.90 22.88 19.20
C PHE A 483 -14.80 24.39 19.00
N PHE A 484 -15.43 24.90 17.95
CA PHE A 484 -15.92 26.28 17.92
C PHE A 484 -16.90 26.42 16.75
N PHE A 485 -18.14 26.01 17.00
CA PHE A 485 -19.33 26.56 16.36
C PHE A 485 -20.52 26.08 17.18
N PHE A 486 -20.88 26.82 18.19
CA PHE A 486 -22.24 27.02 18.66
C PHE A 486 -22.19 27.94 19.86
N LYS A 487 -22.39 29.23 19.69
CA LYS A 487 -23.25 30.13 20.47
C LYS A 487 -23.01 31.58 20.09
N ARG A 488 -23.94 32.14 19.39
CA ARG A 488 -24.57 33.43 19.74
C ARG A 488 -25.73 33.71 18.79
N SER A 489 -26.86 33.76 19.46
CA SER A 489 -28.12 34.54 19.31
C SER A 489 -28.53 34.90 17.90
#